data_f4fbbf1cb40356b9b0bad4180550c165
#
_entry.id   f4fbbf1cb40356b9b0bad4180550c165
#
_cell.length_a   1.000
_cell.length_b   1.000
_cell.length_c   1.000
_cell.angle_alpha   90.00
_cell.angle_beta   90.00
_cell.angle_gamma   90.00
#
_symmetry.space_group_name_H-M   'P 1'
#
loop_
_entity.id
_entity.type
_entity.pdbx_description
1 polymer ?
#
loop_
_entity_poly.entity_id
_entity_poly.type
_entity_poly.pdbx_seq_one_letter_code
_entity_poly.pdbx_strand_id
1 'polypeptide(L)'
;MNRINKCFEQLDKEDKKALISYIVLGDPMKHITLPLMHALVKSGSNLIELGIPFSDPTAEGPVIQRAHERALENGSNLREALLLVKKFRESDSITPIILMGYTNPIERMGYDKFIERAISAGIDGVLTVDLPPEEAVAFNGSLKDSNIENIFLLAPTSSQVRQEKVTKMAGGFVYYVSLNGVTGAGNLEIDSVQKHVSNIQSLTKLPVCVGFGIKDGNTARAVADISDGVVVGSAIVNKIAELAESKETDPAVYVDTVSTIICDIRSALDK
;
A
#
# COMPACT_ATOMS: atom_id res chain seq x y z
N MET A 1 -12.97 2.39 16.33
CA MET A 1 -11.68 2.90 15.81
C MET A 1 -11.15 1.85 14.83
N ASN A 2 -10.79 2.27 13.63
CA ASN A 2 -10.24 1.45 12.56
C ASN A 2 -8.85 0.89 12.93
N ARG A 3 -8.43 -0.27 12.33
CA ARG A 3 -7.12 -0.88 12.62
C ARG A 3 -5.96 0.00 12.15
N ILE A 4 -6.12 0.75 11.05
CA ILE A 4 -5.10 1.69 10.56
C ILE A 4 -4.79 2.72 11.65
N ASN A 5 -5.83 3.36 12.19
CA ASN A 5 -5.67 4.41 13.21
C ASN A 5 -5.03 3.84 14.50
N LYS A 6 -5.45 2.64 14.92
CA LYS A 6 -4.83 1.96 16.08
C LYS A 6 -3.36 1.63 15.85
N CYS A 7 -3.01 1.21 14.63
CA CYS A 7 -1.65 0.89 14.27
C CYS A 7 -0.75 2.12 14.37
N PHE A 8 -1.16 3.25 13.77
CA PHE A 8 -0.38 4.48 13.85
C PHE A 8 -0.30 5.06 15.27
N GLU A 9 -1.38 5.00 16.06
CA GLU A 9 -1.34 5.38 17.47
C GLU A 9 -0.36 4.55 18.31
N GLN A 10 -0.25 3.25 17.99
CA GLN A 10 0.71 2.39 18.69
C GLN A 10 2.14 2.68 18.27
N LEU A 11 2.38 2.91 16.98
CA LEU A 11 3.69 3.26 16.46
C LEU A 11 4.18 4.61 17.01
N ASP A 12 3.29 5.59 17.11
CA ASP A 12 3.60 6.90 17.70
C ASP A 12 4.02 6.77 19.18
N LYS A 13 3.30 5.96 19.96
CA LYS A 13 3.66 5.69 21.37
C LYS A 13 5.01 4.99 21.53
N GLU A 14 5.40 4.20 20.55
CA GLU A 14 6.67 3.46 20.52
C GLU A 14 7.81 4.22 19.85
N ASP A 15 7.55 5.44 19.35
CA ASP A 15 8.47 6.25 18.54
C ASP A 15 9.00 5.47 17.31
N LYS A 16 8.10 4.72 16.65
CA LYS A 16 8.43 3.88 15.49
C LYS A 16 7.75 4.37 14.23
N LYS A 17 8.42 4.12 13.12
CA LYS A 17 7.91 4.42 11.77
C LYS A 17 7.13 3.23 11.21
N ALA A 18 6.04 3.54 10.49
CA ALA A 18 5.25 2.50 9.83
C ALA A 18 6.01 1.88 8.65
N LEU A 19 5.97 0.55 8.55
CA LEU A 19 6.39 -0.20 7.39
C LEU A 19 5.15 -0.78 6.71
N ILE A 20 4.86 -0.28 5.51
CA ILE A 20 3.72 -0.68 4.69
C ILE A 20 4.25 -1.49 3.52
N SER A 21 3.78 -2.72 3.35
CA SER A 21 4.22 -3.60 2.27
C SER A 21 3.13 -3.75 1.23
N TYR A 22 3.49 -3.50 -0.04
CA TYR A 22 2.62 -3.69 -1.19
C TYR A 22 2.93 -4.99 -1.91
N ILE A 23 1.91 -5.78 -2.20
CA ILE A 23 1.96 -6.96 -3.07
C ILE A 23 0.73 -6.99 -3.99
N VAL A 24 0.85 -7.65 -5.15
CA VAL A 24 -0.29 -7.84 -6.06
C VAL A 24 -0.95 -9.19 -5.80
N LEU A 25 -2.28 -9.16 -5.67
CA LEU A 25 -3.10 -10.36 -5.50
C LEU A 25 -2.87 -11.34 -6.66
N GLY A 26 -2.43 -12.55 -6.36
CA GLY A 26 -2.29 -13.63 -7.35
C GLY A 26 -1.03 -13.56 -8.20
N ASP A 27 -0.10 -12.67 -7.90
CA ASP A 27 1.21 -12.57 -8.55
C ASP A 27 2.26 -13.41 -7.80
N PRO A 28 2.97 -14.33 -8.45
CA PRO A 28 2.73 -14.85 -9.79
C PRO A 28 1.72 -16.01 -9.79
N MET A 29 1.28 -16.47 -8.63
CA MET A 29 0.33 -17.57 -8.44
C MET A 29 -0.61 -17.27 -7.26
N LYS A 30 -1.90 -17.60 -7.39
CA LYS A 30 -2.92 -17.27 -6.37
C LYS A 30 -2.61 -17.82 -4.97
N HIS A 31 -2.11 -19.04 -4.90
CA HIS A 31 -1.88 -19.72 -3.63
C HIS A 31 -0.70 -19.17 -2.82
N ILE A 32 0.14 -18.32 -3.42
CA ILE A 32 1.29 -17.69 -2.76
C ILE A 32 0.86 -16.46 -1.96
N THR A 33 -0.19 -15.72 -2.38
CA THR A 33 -0.52 -14.43 -1.79
C THR A 33 -0.81 -14.51 -0.29
N LEU A 34 -1.59 -15.50 0.16
CA LEU A 34 -1.90 -15.63 1.59
C LEU A 34 -0.67 -15.96 2.44
N PRO A 35 0.18 -16.93 2.09
CA PRO A 35 1.46 -17.13 2.77
C PRO A 35 2.36 -15.88 2.80
N LEU A 36 2.43 -15.14 1.69
CA LEU A 36 3.18 -13.87 1.64
C LEU A 36 2.63 -12.83 2.61
N MET A 37 1.31 -12.65 2.69
CA MET A 37 0.70 -11.72 3.66
C MET A 37 1.12 -12.04 5.09
N HIS A 38 1.06 -13.31 5.50
CA HIS A 38 1.49 -13.72 6.84
C HIS A 38 3.00 -13.55 7.05
N ALA A 39 3.80 -13.81 6.01
CA ALA A 39 5.25 -13.62 6.06
C ALA A 39 5.63 -12.14 6.22
N LEU A 40 4.97 -11.24 5.49
CA LEU A 40 5.16 -9.79 5.61
C LEU A 40 4.93 -9.32 7.05
N VAL A 41 3.81 -9.73 7.66
CA VAL A 41 3.50 -9.37 9.05
C VAL A 41 4.55 -9.92 10.02
N LYS A 42 4.90 -11.20 9.88
CA LYS A 42 5.91 -11.86 10.72
C LYS A 42 7.29 -11.20 10.61
N SER A 43 7.60 -10.65 9.44
CA SER A 43 8.87 -9.96 9.16
C SER A 43 8.88 -8.48 9.56
N GLY A 44 7.76 -7.95 10.10
CA GLY A 44 7.70 -6.62 10.68
C GLY A 44 6.94 -5.56 9.87
N SER A 45 6.19 -5.96 8.84
CA SER A 45 5.23 -5.05 8.20
C SER A 45 4.10 -4.69 9.16
N ASN A 46 3.81 -3.41 9.30
CA ASN A 46 2.73 -2.92 10.15
C ASN A 46 1.38 -2.90 9.43
N LEU A 47 1.40 -2.65 8.11
CA LEU A 47 0.22 -2.63 7.25
C LEU A 47 0.53 -3.36 5.94
N ILE A 48 -0.51 -3.90 5.30
CA ILE A 48 -0.40 -4.50 3.98
C ILE A 48 -1.29 -3.73 3.00
N GLU A 49 -0.72 -3.32 1.88
CA GLU A 49 -1.44 -2.88 0.69
C GLU A 49 -1.56 -4.05 -0.27
N LEU A 50 -2.78 -4.50 -0.50
CA LEU A 50 -3.09 -5.56 -1.44
C LEU A 50 -3.57 -4.96 -2.76
N GLY A 51 -2.72 -5.03 -3.78
CA GLY A 51 -3.01 -4.57 -5.13
C GLY A 51 -4.05 -5.46 -5.82
N ILE A 52 -5.10 -4.84 -6.33
CA ILE A 52 -6.15 -5.52 -7.09
C ILE A 52 -5.74 -5.50 -8.57
N PRO A 53 -5.55 -6.66 -9.23
CA PRO A 53 -5.15 -6.70 -10.63
C PRO A 53 -6.15 -5.97 -11.53
N PHE A 54 -5.61 -5.18 -12.47
CA PHE A 54 -6.37 -4.41 -13.44
C PHE A 54 -5.67 -4.44 -14.81
N SER A 55 -6.42 -4.45 -15.90
CA SER A 55 -5.89 -4.55 -17.26
C SER A 55 -5.14 -3.31 -17.74
N ASP A 56 -5.51 -2.14 -17.19
CA ASP A 56 -5.01 -0.84 -17.65
C ASP A 56 -4.40 -0.04 -16.50
N PRO A 57 -3.31 -0.55 -15.85
CA PRO A 57 -2.75 0.05 -14.63
C PRO A 57 -1.86 1.26 -14.96
N THR A 58 -2.46 2.32 -15.52
CA THR A 58 -1.76 3.48 -16.10
C THR A 58 -1.01 4.33 -15.08
N ALA A 59 -1.36 4.25 -13.80
CA ALA A 59 -0.67 4.97 -12.72
C ALA A 59 0.57 4.23 -12.21
N GLU A 60 0.76 2.97 -12.62
CA GLU A 60 1.81 2.09 -12.11
C GLU A 60 3.07 2.09 -12.99
N GLY A 61 4.22 1.85 -12.37
CA GLY A 61 5.45 1.60 -13.10
C GLY A 61 5.49 0.20 -13.74
N PRO A 62 6.43 -0.05 -14.68
CA PRO A 62 6.45 -1.27 -15.50
C PRO A 62 6.59 -2.57 -14.68
N VAL A 63 7.18 -2.50 -13.49
CA VAL A 63 7.32 -3.64 -12.57
C VAL A 63 5.94 -4.08 -12.07
N ILE A 64 5.16 -3.13 -11.58
CA ILE A 64 3.83 -3.39 -11.04
C ILE A 64 2.85 -3.74 -12.18
N GLN A 65 2.96 -3.07 -13.35
CA GLN A 65 2.15 -3.41 -14.52
C GLN A 65 2.30 -4.90 -14.90
N ARG A 66 3.54 -5.41 -15.00
CA ARG A 66 3.79 -6.82 -15.29
C ARG A 66 3.27 -7.76 -14.20
N ALA A 67 3.26 -7.34 -12.94
CA ALA A 67 2.65 -8.11 -11.87
C ALA A 67 1.14 -8.21 -12.02
N HIS A 68 0.47 -7.12 -12.43
CA HIS A 68 -0.95 -7.13 -12.76
C HIS A 68 -1.26 -8.07 -13.93
N GLU A 69 -0.44 -8.07 -14.98
CA GLU A 69 -0.58 -8.98 -16.13
C GLU A 69 -0.52 -10.44 -15.68
N ARG A 70 0.54 -10.84 -14.94
CA ARG A 70 0.67 -12.22 -14.42
C ARG A 70 -0.52 -12.62 -13.54
N ALA A 71 -0.96 -11.70 -12.68
CA ALA A 71 -2.09 -11.95 -11.79
C ALA A 71 -3.42 -12.11 -12.56
N LEU A 72 -3.64 -11.32 -13.63
CA LEU A 72 -4.82 -11.45 -14.50
C LEU A 72 -4.82 -12.75 -15.29
N GLU A 73 -3.66 -13.20 -15.79
CA GLU A 73 -3.52 -14.52 -16.44
C GLU A 73 -3.97 -15.66 -15.51
N ASN A 74 -3.74 -15.51 -14.21
CA ASN A 74 -4.24 -16.42 -13.18
C ASN A 74 -5.73 -16.22 -12.85
N GLY A 75 -6.42 -15.26 -13.47
CA GLY A 75 -7.83 -14.94 -13.24
C GLY A 75 -8.10 -14.25 -11.90
N SER A 76 -7.11 -13.58 -11.30
CA SER A 76 -7.27 -12.83 -10.06
C SER A 76 -8.12 -11.57 -10.28
N ASN A 77 -8.92 -11.19 -9.29
CA ASN A 77 -9.85 -10.07 -9.39
C ASN A 77 -10.31 -9.57 -8.00
N LEU A 78 -11.06 -8.47 -7.95
CA LEU A 78 -11.56 -7.85 -6.72
C LEU A 78 -12.34 -8.82 -5.81
N ARG A 79 -13.15 -9.73 -6.36
CA ARG A 79 -13.91 -10.69 -5.53
C ARG A 79 -12.99 -11.65 -4.80
N GLU A 80 -11.93 -12.10 -5.47
CA GLU A 80 -10.92 -12.96 -4.86
C GLU A 80 -10.09 -12.23 -3.81
N ALA A 81 -9.81 -10.93 -4.01
CA ALA A 81 -9.16 -10.11 -2.98
C ALA A 81 -9.96 -10.10 -1.68
N LEU A 82 -11.28 -9.85 -1.77
CA LEU A 82 -12.16 -9.85 -0.61
C LEU A 82 -12.22 -11.21 0.09
N LEU A 83 -12.29 -12.31 -0.67
CA LEU A 83 -12.26 -13.67 -0.11
C LEU A 83 -10.91 -13.99 0.56
N LEU A 84 -9.82 -13.58 -0.06
CA LEU A 84 -8.47 -13.79 0.49
C LEU A 84 -8.29 -13.05 1.81
N VAL A 85 -8.70 -11.79 1.88
CA VAL A 85 -8.62 -11.01 3.11
C VAL A 85 -9.50 -11.62 4.20
N LYS A 86 -10.70 -12.09 3.88
CA LYS A 86 -11.54 -12.82 4.84
C LYS A 86 -10.81 -14.05 5.38
N LYS A 87 -10.10 -14.81 4.55
CA LYS A 87 -9.31 -15.96 4.97
C LYS A 87 -8.09 -15.54 5.81
N PHE A 88 -7.41 -14.46 5.46
CA PHE A 88 -6.33 -13.88 6.26
C PHE A 88 -6.82 -13.53 7.67
N ARG A 89 -8.04 -13.00 7.82
CA ARG A 89 -8.65 -12.64 9.09
C ARG A 89 -8.95 -13.82 10.02
N GLU A 90 -8.95 -15.05 9.53
CA GLU A 90 -9.12 -16.24 10.37
C GLU A 90 -7.97 -16.42 11.37
N SER A 91 -6.77 -15.90 11.03
CA SER A 91 -5.57 -16.01 11.87
C SER A 91 -4.95 -14.66 12.27
N ASP A 92 -5.33 -13.56 11.61
CA ASP A 92 -4.85 -12.20 11.92
C ASP A 92 -6.01 -11.21 11.99
N SER A 93 -6.34 -10.81 13.21
CA SER A 93 -7.41 -9.83 13.47
C SER A 93 -6.87 -8.40 13.70
N ILE A 94 -5.56 -8.20 13.65
CA ILE A 94 -4.89 -6.96 14.09
C ILE A 94 -4.32 -6.16 12.93
N THR A 95 -3.62 -6.81 11.99
CA THR A 95 -2.89 -6.12 10.92
C THR A 95 -3.85 -5.40 9.96
N PRO A 96 -3.70 -4.08 9.72
CA PRO A 96 -4.52 -3.36 8.76
C PRO A 96 -4.27 -3.86 7.33
N ILE A 97 -5.37 -4.02 6.56
CA ILE A 97 -5.34 -4.37 5.14
C ILE A 97 -6.00 -3.27 4.34
N ILE A 98 -5.26 -2.74 3.37
CA ILE A 98 -5.70 -1.71 2.44
C ILE A 98 -5.85 -2.37 1.06
N LEU A 99 -6.99 -2.20 0.42
CA LEU A 99 -7.13 -2.55 -0.99
C LEU A 99 -6.68 -1.38 -1.86
N MET A 100 -5.65 -1.60 -2.67
CA MET A 100 -5.18 -0.61 -3.63
C MET A 100 -5.57 -1.05 -5.05
N GLY A 101 -6.18 -0.15 -5.81
CA GLY A 101 -6.59 -0.47 -7.18
C GLY A 101 -7.23 0.71 -7.91
N TYR A 102 -8.03 0.36 -8.89
CA TYR A 102 -8.68 1.28 -9.80
C TYR A 102 -10.19 1.34 -9.54
N THR A 103 -10.83 2.44 -9.91
CA THR A 103 -12.26 2.67 -9.68
C THR A 103 -13.15 1.69 -10.44
N ASN A 104 -12.78 1.33 -11.67
CA ASN A 104 -13.60 0.49 -12.55
C ASN A 104 -14.02 -0.87 -11.96
N PRO A 105 -13.16 -1.69 -11.32
CA PRO A 105 -13.58 -2.91 -10.65
C PRO A 105 -14.58 -2.70 -9.52
N ILE A 106 -14.46 -1.59 -8.79
CA ILE A 106 -15.37 -1.22 -7.70
C ILE A 106 -16.73 -0.80 -8.26
N GLU A 107 -16.76 0.10 -9.24
CA GLU A 107 -17.98 0.54 -9.93
C GLU A 107 -18.74 -0.62 -10.58
N ARG A 108 -18.02 -1.54 -11.23
CA ARG A 108 -18.61 -2.75 -11.82
C ARG A 108 -19.24 -3.66 -10.76
N MET A 109 -18.73 -3.68 -9.54
CA MET A 109 -19.36 -4.40 -8.42
C MET A 109 -20.55 -3.63 -7.86
N GLY A 110 -20.56 -2.32 -7.95
CA GLY A 110 -21.44 -1.36 -7.29
C GLY A 110 -20.92 -0.99 -5.90
N TYR A 111 -20.90 0.31 -5.59
CA TYR A 111 -20.32 0.84 -4.35
C TYR A 111 -20.91 0.22 -3.09
N ASP A 112 -22.25 0.14 -2.98
CA ASP A 112 -22.92 -0.42 -1.79
C ASP A 112 -22.53 -1.89 -1.57
N LYS A 113 -22.52 -2.68 -2.64
CA LYS A 113 -22.15 -4.09 -2.59
C LYS A 113 -20.66 -4.29 -2.31
N PHE A 114 -19.82 -3.40 -2.81
CA PHE A 114 -18.40 -3.40 -2.48
C PHE A 114 -18.20 -3.15 -0.99
N ILE A 115 -18.84 -2.11 -0.43
CA ILE A 115 -18.73 -1.75 0.98
C ILE A 115 -19.22 -2.89 1.89
N GLU A 116 -20.39 -3.45 1.62
CA GLU A 116 -20.92 -4.61 2.36
C GLU A 116 -19.89 -5.76 2.41
N ARG A 117 -19.32 -6.09 1.26
CA ARG A 117 -18.33 -7.17 1.16
C ARG A 117 -16.99 -6.81 1.80
N ALA A 118 -16.55 -5.57 1.68
CA ALA A 118 -15.32 -5.07 2.30
C ALA A 118 -15.41 -5.14 3.84
N ILE A 119 -16.54 -4.74 4.41
CA ILE A 119 -16.83 -4.90 5.85
C ILE A 119 -16.77 -6.38 6.23
N SER A 120 -17.50 -7.24 5.50
CA SER A 120 -17.54 -8.69 5.77
C SER A 120 -16.17 -9.36 5.65
N ALA A 121 -15.30 -8.87 4.76
CA ALA A 121 -13.94 -9.35 4.58
C ALA A 121 -12.97 -8.82 5.65
N GLY A 122 -13.32 -7.73 6.33
CA GLY A 122 -12.45 -7.08 7.31
C GLY A 122 -11.39 -6.18 6.70
N ILE A 123 -11.73 -5.49 5.59
CA ILE A 123 -10.93 -4.43 4.97
C ILE A 123 -10.92 -3.20 5.87
N ASP A 124 -9.78 -2.55 6.00
CA ASP A 124 -9.58 -1.36 6.83
C ASP A 124 -9.49 -0.07 6.02
N GLY A 125 -8.97 -0.16 4.81
CA GLY A 125 -8.81 0.99 3.94
C GLY A 125 -8.94 0.65 2.46
N VAL A 126 -9.20 1.69 1.68
CA VAL A 126 -9.26 1.63 0.22
C VAL A 126 -8.43 2.78 -0.34
N LEU A 127 -7.64 2.50 -1.36
CA LEU A 127 -6.91 3.46 -2.15
C LEU A 127 -7.27 3.25 -3.61
N THR A 128 -8.04 4.17 -4.19
CA THR A 128 -8.34 4.19 -5.63
C THR A 128 -7.46 5.22 -6.33
N VAL A 129 -6.54 4.72 -7.19
CA VAL A 129 -5.48 5.56 -7.77
C VAL A 129 -6.00 6.56 -8.79
N ASP A 130 -7.12 6.26 -9.43
CA ASP A 130 -7.74 7.03 -10.51
C ASP A 130 -9.03 7.77 -10.10
N LEU A 131 -9.40 7.76 -8.82
CA LEU A 131 -10.59 8.47 -8.32
C LEU A 131 -10.19 9.81 -7.69
N PRO A 132 -10.43 10.94 -8.38
CA PRO A 132 -10.10 12.25 -7.84
C PRO A 132 -11.02 12.64 -6.68
N PRO A 133 -10.56 13.45 -5.71
CA PRO A 133 -11.37 13.84 -4.55
C PRO A 133 -12.69 14.52 -4.93
N GLU A 134 -12.77 15.17 -6.10
CA GLU A 134 -13.97 15.80 -6.62
C GLU A 134 -15.08 14.79 -6.89
N GLU A 135 -14.74 13.62 -7.37
CA GLU A 135 -15.67 12.54 -7.72
C GLU A 135 -15.85 11.54 -6.57
N ALA A 136 -14.91 11.52 -5.63
CA ALA A 136 -14.91 10.60 -4.51
C ALA A 136 -15.91 10.95 -3.39
N VAL A 137 -16.59 12.11 -3.42
CA VAL A 137 -17.35 12.64 -2.26
C VAL A 137 -18.37 11.66 -1.72
N ALA A 138 -19.23 11.10 -2.58
CA ALA A 138 -20.27 10.16 -2.16
C ALA A 138 -19.67 8.83 -1.66
N PHE A 139 -18.71 8.27 -2.41
CA PHE A 139 -18.05 7.03 -2.04
C PHE A 139 -17.26 7.18 -0.73
N ASN A 140 -16.56 8.31 -0.56
CA ASN A 140 -15.83 8.64 0.67
C ASN A 140 -16.75 8.73 1.89
N GLY A 141 -17.95 9.32 1.74
CA GLY A 141 -18.97 9.35 2.78
C GLY A 141 -19.39 7.94 3.22
N SER A 142 -19.73 7.11 2.25
CA SER A 142 -20.15 5.72 2.51
C SER A 142 -19.05 4.86 3.13
N LEU A 143 -17.78 5.04 2.71
CA LEU A 143 -16.64 4.35 3.33
C LEU A 143 -16.47 4.78 4.79
N LYS A 144 -16.52 6.07 5.07
CA LYS A 144 -16.39 6.64 6.41
C LYS A 144 -17.49 6.13 7.36
N ASP A 145 -18.73 6.12 6.91
CA ASP A 145 -19.88 5.59 7.68
C ASP A 145 -19.70 4.09 7.98
N SER A 146 -18.91 3.40 7.16
CA SER A 146 -18.60 1.98 7.30
C SER A 146 -17.28 1.70 8.05
N ASN A 147 -16.66 2.73 8.62
CA ASN A 147 -15.36 2.65 9.31
C ASN A 147 -14.24 2.07 8.44
N ILE A 148 -14.28 2.34 7.13
CA ILE A 148 -13.24 2.03 6.15
C ILE A 148 -12.58 3.36 5.77
N GLU A 149 -11.26 3.44 5.91
CA GLU A 149 -10.52 4.66 5.59
C GLU A 149 -10.32 4.79 4.08
N ASN A 150 -10.47 6.01 3.56
CA ASN A 150 -10.14 6.31 2.17
C ASN A 150 -8.78 6.99 2.11
N ILE A 151 -7.79 6.27 1.59
CA ILE A 151 -6.42 6.76 1.45
C ILE A 151 -6.30 7.47 0.10
N PHE A 152 -5.72 8.66 0.08
CA PHE A 152 -5.49 9.43 -1.13
C PHE A 152 -4.00 9.61 -1.42
N LEU A 153 -3.69 9.62 -2.73
CA LEU A 153 -2.36 9.87 -3.24
C LEU A 153 -2.11 11.38 -3.46
N LEU A 154 -0.94 11.82 -3.06
CA LEU A 154 -0.35 13.09 -3.46
C LEU A 154 0.99 12.84 -4.16
N ALA A 155 1.28 13.64 -5.18
CA ALA A 155 2.50 13.56 -5.97
C ALA A 155 3.19 14.94 -6.00
N PRO A 156 4.45 15.04 -6.42
CA PRO A 156 5.16 16.32 -6.57
C PRO A 156 4.41 17.34 -7.44
N THR A 157 3.61 16.86 -8.38
CA THR A 157 2.78 17.68 -9.28
C THR A 157 1.45 18.14 -8.66
N SER A 158 1.11 17.67 -7.45
CA SER A 158 -0.13 18.06 -6.78
C SER A 158 -0.09 19.51 -6.33
N SER A 159 -0.97 20.34 -6.88
CA SER A 159 -1.09 21.75 -6.50
C SER A 159 -1.48 21.89 -5.01
N GLN A 160 -1.22 23.06 -4.43
CA GLN A 160 -1.60 23.34 -3.03
C GLN A 160 -3.12 23.15 -2.82
N VAL A 161 -3.94 23.62 -3.71
CA VAL A 161 -5.41 23.45 -3.65
C VAL A 161 -5.79 21.97 -3.62
N ARG A 162 -5.08 21.13 -4.41
CA ARG A 162 -5.26 19.68 -4.41
C ARG A 162 -4.84 19.07 -3.09
N GLN A 163 -3.70 19.49 -2.53
CA GLN A 163 -3.22 19.01 -1.23
C GLN A 163 -4.20 19.33 -0.10
N GLU A 164 -4.71 20.57 -0.05
CA GLU A 164 -5.71 21.00 0.94
C GLU A 164 -7.03 20.20 0.82
N LYS A 165 -7.45 19.89 -0.39
CA LYS A 165 -8.66 19.10 -0.62
C LYS A 165 -8.47 17.64 -0.19
N VAL A 166 -7.37 17.03 -0.62
CA VAL A 166 -7.01 15.65 -0.27
C VAL A 166 -6.88 15.49 1.25
N THR A 167 -6.14 16.37 1.93
CA THR A 167 -5.91 16.27 3.38
C THR A 167 -7.19 16.42 4.22
N LYS A 168 -8.21 17.10 3.69
CA LYS A 168 -9.54 17.20 4.35
C LYS A 168 -10.41 15.96 4.14
N MET A 169 -10.19 15.23 3.06
CA MET A 169 -11.01 14.07 2.69
C MET A 169 -10.38 12.75 3.11
N ALA A 170 -9.06 12.68 3.16
CA ALA A 170 -8.32 11.48 3.49
C ALA A 170 -8.65 10.96 4.89
N GLY A 171 -8.54 9.64 5.04
CA GLY A 171 -8.59 8.92 6.30
C GLY A 171 -7.39 7.99 6.43
N GLY A 172 -7.12 7.52 7.65
CA GLY A 172 -6.01 6.63 7.94
C GLY A 172 -4.65 7.32 7.83
N PHE A 173 -4.19 7.60 6.64
CA PHE A 173 -2.96 8.35 6.35
C PHE A 173 -3.02 9.00 4.96
N VAL A 174 -2.11 9.94 4.70
CA VAL A 174 -1.89 10.50 3.37
C VAL A 174 -0.70 9.80 2.71
N TYR A 175 -0.89 9.30 1.51
CA TYR A 175 0.18 8.64 0.76
C TYR A 175 0.84 9.66 -0.19
N TYR A 176 2.12 9.95 0.04
CA TYR A 176 2.93 10.74 -0.89
C TYR A 176 3.75 9.80 -1.78
N VAL A 177 3.49 9.85 -3.09
CA VAL A 177 4.25 9.08 -4.07
C VAL A 177 5.22 10.00 -4.83
N SER A 178 6.52 9.71 -4.77
CA SER A 178 7.48 10.36 -5.63
C SER A 178 7.62 9.58 -6.94
N LEU A 179 7.47 10.29 -8.06
CA LEU A 179 7.59 9.70 -9.41
C LEU A 179 9.04 9.51 -9.84
N ASN A 180 9.99 10.15 -9.18
CA ASN A 180 11.41 10.07 -9.52
C ASN A 180 12.03 8.88 -8.78
N GLY A 181 12.17 7.75 -9.46
CA GLY A 181 12.95 6.63 -8.95
C GLY A 181 14.41 7.04 -8.73
N VAL A 182 15.02 6.57 -7.64
CA VAL A 182 16.40 6.86 -7.24
C VAL A 182 17.39 6.37 -8.32
N THR A 183 17.66 7.19 -9.31
CA THR A 183 18.74 6.96 -10.26
C THR A 183 19.79 8.07 -10.11
N GLY A 184 20.65 7.95 -9.08
CA GLY A 184 21.96 8.59 -9.07
C GLY A 184 22.15 9.95 -8.40
N ALA A 185 21.14 10.58 -7.76
CA ALA A 185 21.27 11.89 -7.12
C ALA A 185 20.80 11.94 -5.65
N GLY A 186 21.24 10.99 -4.85
CA GLY A 186 20.77 10.65 -3.49
C GLY A 186 20.27 11.79 -2.57
N ASN A 187 21.06 12.82 -2.29
CA ASN A 187 20.69 13.83 -1.29
C ASN A 187 19.72 14.90 -1.81
N LEU A 188 19.84 15.35 -3.06
CA LEU A 188 18.96 16.39 -3.63
C LEU A 188 17.52 15.92 -3.78
N GLU A 189 17.30 14.61 -3.99
CA GLU A 189 15.97 14.02 -4.11
C GLU A 189 15.28 13.91 -2.74
N ILE A 190 16.01 13.52 -1.69
CA ILE A 190 15.49 13.44 -0.31
C ILE A 190 15.08 14.83 0.18
N ASP A 191 15.89 15.86 -0.04
CA ASP A 191 15.59 17.25 0.34
C ASP A 191 14.29 17.75 -0.35
N SER A 192 14.10 17.38 -1.62
CA SER A 192 12.87 17.71 -2.35
C SER A 192 11.66 17.00 -1.76
N VAL A 193 11.77 15.70 -1.46
CA VAL A 193 10.70 14.91 -0.83
C VAL A 193 10.38 15.49 0.55
N GLN A 194 11.39 15.83 1.36
CA GLN A 194 11.21 16.42 2.68
C GLN A 194 10.37 17.71 2.64
N LYS A 195 10.64 18.60 1.67
CA LYS A 195 9.86 19.84 1.51
C LYS A 195 8.39 19.55 1.24
N HIS A 196 8.10 18.60 0.35
CA HIS A 196 6.71 18.22 0.04
C HIS A 196 6.03 17.56 1.24
N VAL A 197 6.69 16.63 1.90
CA VAL A 197 6.17 15.95 3.10
C VAL A 197 5.88 16.96 4.21
N SER A 198 6.83 17.86 4.52
CA SER A 198 6.65 18.91 5.54
C SER A 198 5.47 19.83 5.20
N ASN A 199 5.29 20.17 3.91
CA ASN A 199 4.13 20.98 3.51
C ASN A 199 2.81 20.21 3.74
N ILE A 200 2.74 18.93 3.37
CA ILE A 200 1.55 18.10 3.60
C ILE A 200 1.27 17.96 5.10
N GLN A 201 2.29 17.69 5.92
CA GLN A 201 2.18 17.60 7.38
C GLN A 201 1.66 18.88 8.02
N SER A 202 1.95 20.05 7.43
CA SER A 202 1.39 21.32 7.89
C SER A 202 -0.13 21.46 7.63
N LEU A 203 -0.70 20.68 6.71
CA LEU A 203 -2.11 20.75 6.31
C LEU A 203 -2.99 19.69 6.99
N THR A 204 -2.40 18.70 7.65
CA THR A 204 -3.15 17.59 8.26
C THR A 204 -2.50 17.08 9.54
N LYS A 205 -3.31 16.41 10.36
CA LYS A 205 -2.83 15.63 11.52
C LYS A 205 -2.71 14.13 11.20
N LEU A 206 -3.10 13.73 9.99
CA LEU A 206 -2.94 12.34 9.56
C LEU A 206 -1.46 12.04 9.34
N PRO A 207 -1.01 10.81 9.62
CA PRO A 207 0.32 10.36 9.24
C PRO A 207 0.56 10.56 7.74
N VAL A 208 1.78 10.90 7.36
CA VAL A 208 2.20 11.01 5.96
C VAL A 208 3.18 9.89 5.65
N CYS A 209 2.77 8.93 4.82
CA CYS A 209 3.59 7.80 4.40
C CYS A 209 4.13 8.03 2.99
N VAL A 210 5.37 7.62 2.76
CA VAL A 210 6.07 7.91 1.52
C VAL A 210 6.40 6.62 0.77
N GLY A 211 5.95 6.55 -0.49
CA GLY A 211 6.38 5.56 -1.47
C GLY A 211 7.42 6.17 -2.40
N PHE A 212 8.66 5.82 -2.18
CA PHE A 212 9.80 6.44 -2.87
C PHE A 212 10.87 5.41 -3.15
N GLY A 213 10.82 4.71 -4.27
CA GLY A 213 11.94 3.92 -4.80
C GLY A 213 12.77 3.14 -3.76
N ILE A 214 12.15 2.71 -2.66
CA ILE A 214 12.81 2.04 -1.54
C ILE A 214 13.30 0.68 -2.04
N LYS A 215 14.62 0.47 -1.92
CA LYS A 215 15.29 -0.74 -2.41
C LYS A 215 15.88 -1.60 -1.29
N ASP A 216 16.24 -0.96 -0.18
CA ASP A 216 17.00 -1.55 0.93
C ASP A 216 16.75 -0.77 2.23
N GLY A 217 17.33 -1.24 3.33
CA GLY A 217 17.22 -0.60 4.63
C GLY A 217 17.77 0.83 4.67
N ASN A 218 18.80 1.17 3.91
CA ASN A 218 19.37 2.52 3.91
C ASN A 218 18.42 3.53 3.28
N THR A 219 17.85 3.19 2.13
CA THR A 219 16.84 4.04 1.46
C THR A 219 15.57 4.15 2.29
N ALA A 220 15.14 3.06 2.94
CA ALA A 220 14.00 3.07 3.84
C ALA A 220 14.23 4.00 5.03
N ARG A 221 15.39 3.95 5.67
CA ARG A 221 15.75 4.81 6.80
C ARG A 221 15.74 6.29 6.41
N ALA A 222 16.39 6.65 5.31
CA ALA A 222 16.43 8.03 4.84
C ALA A 222 15.04 8.62 4.57
N VAL A 223 14.11 7.82 4.07
CA VAL A 223 12.70 8.23 3.87
C VAL A 223 11.93 8.28 5.19
N ALA A 224 12.17 7.35 6.11
CA ALA A 224 11.54 7.30 7.41
C ALA A 224 11.91 8.50 8.30
N ASP A 225 13.13 9.02 8.17
CA ASP A 225 13.57 10.21 8.93
C ASP A 225 12.77 11.47 8.61
N ILE A 226 12.11 11.52 7.44
CA ILE A 226 11.31 12.67 6.98
C ILE A 226 9.81 12.39 6.89
N SER A 227 9.34 11.19 7.28
CA SER A 227 7.94 10.78 7.16
C SER A 227 7.48 9.96 8.36
N ASP A 228 6.20 9.63 8.41
CA ASP A 228 5.60 8.81 9.47
C ASP A 228 5.59 7.31 9.11
N GLY A 229 5.91 7.00 7.87
CA GLY A 229 6.01 5.61 7.40
C GLY A 229 6.51 5.50 5.97
N VAL A 230 6.96 4.31 5.63
CA VAL A 230 7.52 3.97 4.33
C VAL A 230 6.67 2.90 3.65
N VAL A 231 6.46 3.04 2.33
CA VAL A 231 5.75 2.05 1.53
C VAL A 231 6.74 1.34 0.60
N VAL A 232 6.80 0.02 0.73
CA VAL A 232 7.71 -0.84 -0.03
C VAL A 232 6.90 -1.72 -0.97
N GLY A 233 6.98 -1.42 -2.26
CA GLY A 233 6.26 -2.15 -3.31
C GLY A 233 7.22 -2.76 -4.32
N SER A 234 7.82 -1.93 -5.17
CA SER A 234 8.62 -2.38 -6.31
C SER A 234 9.78 -3.32 -5.93
N ALA A 235 10.40 -3.14 -4.75
CA ALA A 235 11.46 -4.03 -4.29
C ALA A 235 10.95 -5.46 -4.06
N ILE A 236 9.78 -5.60 -3.44
CA ILE A 236 9.12 -6.89 -3.21
C ILE A 236 8.69 -7.51 -4.54
N VAL A 237 7.96 -6.74 -5.35
CA VAL A 237 7.38 -7.22 -6.63
C VAL A 237 8.46 -7.59 -7.64
N ASN A 238 9.61 -6.87 -7.67
CA ASN A 238 10.75 -7.26 -8.49
C ASN A 238 11.29 -8.64 -8.10
N LYS A 239 11.45 -8.92 -6.81
CA LYS A 239 11.94 -10.23 -6.36
C LYS A 239 10.96 -11.35 -6.66
N ILE A 240 9.68 -11.09 -6.53
CA ILE A 240 8.64 -12.02 -6.96
C ILE A 240 8.75 -12.28 -8.47
N ALA A 241 8.98 -11.24 -9.29
CA ALA A 241 9.15 -11.36 -10.73
C ALA A 241 10.40 -12.19 -11.11
N GLU A 242 11.54 -11.94 -10.47
CA GLU A 242 12.79 -12.69 -10.69
C GLU A 242 12.58 -14.20 -10.42
N LEU A 243 11.89 -14.55 -9.35
CA LEU A 243 11.54 -15.95 -9.05
C LEU A 243 10.58 -16.55 -10.08
N ALA A 244 9.58 -15.79 -10.49
CA ALA A 244 8.63 -16.23 -11.54
C ALA A 244 9.33 -16.47 -12.89
N GLU A 245 10.25 -15.60 -13.29
CA GLU A 245 11.07 -15.75 -14.49
C GLU A 245 11.97 -17.00 -14.43
N SER A 246 12.47 -17.34 -13.25
CA SER A 246 13.22 -18.58 -13.01
C SER A 246 12.35 -19.84 -12.94
N LYS A 247 11.02 -19.69 -13.12
CA LYS A 247 10.01 -20.75 -13.03
C LYS A 247 9.95 -21.40 -11.64
N GLU A 248 10.25 -20.64 -10.59
CA GLU A 248 10.06 -21.12 -9.23
C GLU A 248 8.57 -21.35 -8.94
N THR A 249 8.23 -22.43 -8.29
CA THR A 249 6.85 -22.81 -7.95
C THR A 249 6.63 -23.11 -6.47
N ASP A 250 7.71 -23.19 -5.68
CA ASP A 250 7.62 -23.44 -4.25
C ASP A 250 7.27 -22.15 -3.50
N PRO A 251 6.10 -22.08 -2.84
CA PRO A 251 5.72 -20.92 -2.04
C PRO A 251 6.73 -20.55 -0.95
N ALA A 252 7.46 -21.53 -0.41
CA ALA A 252 8.43 -21.29 0.65
C ALA A 252 9.57 -20.39 0.17
N VAL A 253 10.04 -20.56 -1.07
CA VAL A 253 11.11 -19.74 -1.65
C VAL A 253 10.68 -18.27 -1.78
N TYR A 254 9.42 -18.02 -2.19
CA TYR A 254 8.87 -16.66 -2.25
C TYR A 254 8.75 -16.04 -0.86
N VAL A 255 8.23 -16.80 0.10
CA VAL A 255 8.08 -16.38 1.51
C VAL A 255 9.44 -16.02 2.09
N ASP A 256 10.45 -16.85 1.96
CA ASP A 256 11.79 -16.62 2.52
C ASP A 256 12.47 -15.40 1.88
N THR A 257 12.34 -15.27 0.55
CA THR A 257 12.91 -14.14 -0.19
C THR A 257 12.29 -12.81 0.24
N VAL A 258 10.97 -12.74 0.31
CA VAL A 258 10.25 -11.52 0.70
C VAL A 258 10.48 -11.21 2.19
N SER A 259 10.48 -12.23 3.05
CA SER A 259 10.79 -12.07 4.47
C SER A 259 12.16 -11.45 4.71
N THR A 260 13.18 -11.87 3.96
CA THR A 260 14.53 -11.33 4.07
C THR A 260 14.56 -9.83 3.78
N ILE A 261 13.88 -9.38 2.72
CA ILE A 261 13.81 -7.95 2.36
C ILE A 261 13.14 -7.14 3.47
N ILE A 262 12.01 -7.63 3.98
CA ILE A 262 11.24 -6.91 4.99
C ILE A 262 11.97 -6.88 6.34
N CYS A 263 12.63 -7.96 6.75
CA CYS A 263 13.46 -8.00 7.95
C CYS A 263 14.63 -7.00 7.88
N ASP A 264 15.31 -6.91 6.73
CA ASP A 264 16.39 -5.94 6.53
C ASP A 264 15.88 -4.50 6.66
N ILE A 265 14.78 -4.17 5.97
CA ILE A 265 14.15 -2.85 6.04
C ILE A 265 13.68 -2.56 7.46
N ARG A 266 12.97 -3.47 8.12
CA ARG A 266 12.50 -3.29 9.50
C ARG A 266 13.66 -3.03 10.46
N SER A 267 14.74 -3.82 10.33
CA SER A 267 15.94 -3.65 11.16
C SER A 267 16.62 -2.29 10.97
N ALA A 268 16.52 -1.71 9.78
CA ALA A 268 17.03 -0.36 9.52
C ALA A 268 16.13 0.74 10.10
N LEU A 269 14.81 0.53 10.06
CA LEU A 269 13.84 1.48 10.61
C LEU A 269 13.84 1.52 12.15
N ASP A 270 14.27 0.44 12.80
CA ASP A 270 14.29 0.32 14.27
C ASP A 270 15.59 0.84 14.91
N LYS A 271 16.58 1.27 14.11
CA LYS A 271 17.84 1.88 14.57
C LYS A 271 17.69 3.38 14.83
#